data_89271d823939cc491b9b58ea848c0c48
#
_entry.id   89271d823939cc491b9b58ea848c0c48
#
_cell.length_a   1.000
_cell.length_b   1.000
_cell.length_c   1.000
_cell.angle_alpha   90.00
_cell.angle_beta   90.00
_cell.angle_gamma   90.00
#
_symmetry.space_group_name_H-M   'P 1'
#
loop_
_entity.id
_entity.type
_entity.pdbx_description
1 polymer ?
#
loop_
_entity_poly.entity_id
_entity_poly.type
_entity_poly.pdbx_seq_one_letter_code
_entity_poly.pdbx_strand_id
1 'polypeptide(L)'
;LGMGQNATQAFGYPTETYTFDHQLRSWETVAPLVRNASPLRTSHLRDPVGPQINFAAESFIDELAATTQTDPVAFRLQHQGDARAIAVIRAAAEKFGWEPRREVPARGRFDKDDIARGHGLALAQRSDTLCVAMVEVEVNRNTGVVRPVRWAVAHDCGLIINPHNLVLTIEANIIQATSRALFEEVTYNRKSVTSVDWLSYPILDITQTPDRIDVVTINRPELPATGAGEASSRPVAAAIANAIFDATGTRLRRAPFTPERVRAALA
;
A
#
# COMPACT_ATOMS: atom_id res chain seq x y z
N LEU A 1 -25.75 -17.73 -10.42
CA LEU A 1 -24.33 -17.45 -10.45
C LEU A 1 -23.83 -17.53 -9.02
N GLY A 2 -23.39 -18.74 -8.62
CA GLY A 2 -23.06 -19.06 -7.25
C GLY A 2 -21.86 -18.31 -6.69
N MET A 3 -22.03 -17.09 -6.38
CA MET A 3 -21.37 -16.49 -5.23
C MET A 3 -21.99 -17.22 -4.05
N GLY A 4 -21.22 -18.12 -3.45
CA GLY A 4 -21.68 -18.84 -2.29
C GLY A 4 -22.25 -17.84 -1.29
N GLN A 5 -23.48 -18.05 -0.93
CA GLN A 5 -24.19 -17.23 0.04
C GLN A 5 -23.67 -17.50 1.45
N ASN A 6 -22.37 -17.48 1.63
CA ASN A 6 -21.81 -17.42 2.97
C ASN A 6 -21.74 -15.94 3.38
N ALA A 7 -22.90 -15.39 3.68
CA ALA A 7 -23.04 -14.12 4.38
C ALA A 7 -22.27 -14.07 5.72
N THR A 8 -21.63 -15.16 6.10
CA THR A 8 -20.85 -15.32 7.34
C THR A 8 -19.34 -15.20 7.13
N GLN A 9 -18.83 -15.17 5.90
CA GLN A 9 -17.42 -14.91 5.67
C GLN A 9 -17.19 -13.40 5.54
N ALA A 10 -16.67 -12.82 6.58
CA ALA A 10 -16.13 -11.47 6.58
C ALA A 10 -14.87 -11.41 5.70
N PHE A 11 -15.06 -11.23 4.41
CA PHE A 11 -13.96 -10.84 3.54
C PHE A 11 -13.74 -9.34 3.73
N GLY A 12 -12.54 -8.95 4.12
CA GLY A 12 -12.21 -7.55 4.09
C GLY A 12 -11.91 -6.89 5.42
N TYR A 13 -11.63 -7.66 6.47
CA TYR A 13 -11.07 -7.08 7.68
C TYR A 13 -9.57 -6.80 7.51
N PRO A 14 -9.10 -5.65 8.05
CA PRO A 14 -7.69 -5.47 8.28
C PRO A 14 -7.14 -6.62 9.13
N THR A 15 -6.05 -7.21 8.68
CA THR A 15 -5.41 -8.33 9.37
C THR A 15 -4.28 -7.85 10.31
N GLU A 16 -3.92 -6.60 10.19
CA GLU A 16 -2.89 -5.96 11.00
C GLU A 16 -3.33 -5.89 12.46
N THR A 17 -2.43 -6.25 13.35
CA THR A 17 -2.72 -6.51 14.76
C THR A 17 -2.55 -5.27 15.64
N TYR A 18 -3.04 -4.11 15.21
CA TYR A 18 -3.04 -2.92 16.05
C TYR A 18 -3.96 -3.09 17.28
N THR A 19 -3.46 -2.66 18.42
CA THR A 19 -4.17 -2.71 19.70
C THR A 19 -4.62 -1.30 20.09
N PHE A 20 -5.94 -1.13 20.24
CA PHE A 20 -6.55 0.09 20.75
C PHE A 20 -7.47 -0.29 21.92
N ASP A 21 -7.54 0.54 22.95
CA ASP A 21 -8.39 0.31 24.12
C ASP A 21 -9.87 0.22 23.73
N HIS A 22 -10.27 1.00 22.72
CA HIS A 22 -11.62 0.98 22.17
C HIS A 22 -11.55 0.79 20.66
N GLN A 23 -12.10 -0.31 20.17
CA GLN A 23 -12.09 -0.65 18.76
C GLN A 23 -13.45 -1.22 18.33
N LEU A 24 -14.04 -0.63 17.29
CA LEU A 24 -15.19 -1.19 16.59
C LEU A 24 -14.79 -1.52 15.16
N ARG A 25 -14.90 -2.79 14.80
CA ARG A 25 -14.76 -3.25 13.42
C ARG A 25 -16.11 -3.74 12.94
N SER A 26 -16.61 -3.14 11.88
CA SER A 26 -17.87 -3.55 11.26
C SER A 26 -17.70 -3.73 9.77
N TRP A 27 -18.55 -4.55 9.19
CA TRP A 27 -18.69 -4.69 7.75
C TRP A 27 -20.15 -4.84 7.38
N GLU A 28 -20.49 -4.38 6.20
CA GLU A 28 -21.84 -4.50 5.66
C GLU A 28 -21.77 -5.08 4.25
N THR A 29 -22.61 -6.06 3.97
CA THR A 29 -22.77 -6.56 2.61
C THR A 29 -23.67 -5.61 1.84
N VAL A 30 -23.09 -4.86 0.90
CA VAL A 30 -23.87 -4.02 -0.01
C VAL A 30 -24.63 -4.93 -0.97
N ALA A 31 -25.95 -4.94 -0.84
CA ALA A 31 -26.84 -5.80 -1.62
C ALA A 31 -26.90 -5.35 -3.09
N PRO A 32 -27.30 -6.24 -3.96
CA PRO A 32 -26.36 -6.92 -4.86
C PRO A 32 -25.70 -5.87 -5.72
N LEU A 33 -24.42 -5.91 -5.75
CA LEU A 33 -23.52 -5.19 -6.63
C LEU A 33 -23.96 -5.19 -8.12
N VAL A 34 -24.86 -6.10 -8.50
CA VAL A 34 -25.42 -6.21 -9.87
C VAL A 34 -26.10 -4.93 -10.37
N ARG A 35 -26.58 -4.06 -9.48
CA ARG A 35 -27.21 -2.79 -9.89
C ARG A 35 -26.23 -1.63 -9.97
N ASN A 36 -25.11 -1.68 -9.23
CA ASN A 36 -24.17 -0.57 -9.08
C ASN A 36 -22.73 -0.96 -9.43
N ALA A 37 -22.46 -2.22 -9.73
CA ALA A 37 -21.14 -2.71 -10.03
C ALA A 37 -20.85 -2.74 -11.53
N SER A 38 -19.56 -2.93 -11.81
CA SER A 38 -19.09 -3.32 -13.12
C SER A 38 -19.93 -4.45 -13.70
N PRO A 39 -20.37 -4.35 -14.95
CA PRO A 39 -21.00 -5.47 -15.66
C PRO A 39 -20.02 -6.63 -15.90
N LEU A 40 -18.76 -6.43 -15.56
CA LEU A 40 -17.69 -7.38 -15.77
C LEU A 40 -17.64 -8.40 -14.64
N ARG A 41 -17.40 -9.65 -15.02
CA ARG A 41 -17.06 -10.70 -14.10
C ARG A 41 -15.64 -10.45 -13.61
N THR A 42 -15.47 -10.25 -12.31
CA THR A 42 -14.15 -10.09 -11.68
C THR A 42 -13.56 -11.45 -11.32
N SER A 43 -12.24 -11.53 -11.28
CA SER A 43 -11.49 -12.70 -10.84
C SER A 43 -10.34 -12.26 -9.91
N HIS A 44 -9.68 -13.25 -9.31
CA HIS A 44 -8.56 -12.99 -8.43
C HIS A 44 -7.34 -12.49 -9.22
N LEU A 45 -6.71 -11.45 -8.69
CA LEU A 45 -5.38 -11.00 -9.04
C LEU A 45 -4.50 -11.17 -7.82
N ARG A 46 -3.17 -11.15 -7.95
CA ARG A 46 -2.23 -11.38 -6.83
C ARG A 46 -2.64 -10.62 -5.57
N ASP A 47 -2.72 -11.33 -4.43
CA ASP A 47 -3.22 -10.88 -3.13
C ASP A 47 -4.67 -10.35 -3.18
N PRO A 48 -5.65 -11.19 -3.60
CA PRO A 48 -7.04 -10.75 -3.74
C PRO A 48 -7.57 -10.17 -2.44
N VAL A 49 -8.23 -9.01 -2.55
CA VAL A 49 -8.74 -8.10 -1.53
C VAL A 49 -7.69 -7.46 -0.60
N GLY A 50 -6.48 -8.00 -0.52
CA GLY A 50 -5.44 -7.51 0.41
C GLY A 50 -5.04 -6.06 0.20
N PRO A 51 -4.61 -5.64 -1.00
CA PRO A 51 -4.22 -4.26 -1.27
C PRO A 51 -5.32 -3.24 -1.01
N GLN A 52 -6.58 -3.57 -1.34
CA GLN A 52 -7.72 -2.67 -1.14
C GLN A 52 -8.00 -2.42 0.34
N ILE A 53 -7.98 -3.51 1.14
CA ILE A 53 -8.22 -3.43 2.59
C ILE A 53 -7.07 -2.70 3.27
N ASN A 54 -5.84 -3.07 2.92
CA ASN A 54 -4.65 -2.46 3.48
C ASN A 54 -4.55 -0.97 3.12
N PHE A 55 -4.93 -0.59 1.88
CA PHE A 55 -5.00 0.81 1.49
C PHE A 55 -5.94 1.60 2.40
N ALA A 56 -7.13 1.09 2.69
CA ALA A 56 -8.07 1.75 3.58
C ALA A 56 -7.56 1.78 5.03
N ALA A 57 -7.10 0.63 5.55
CA ALA A 57 -6.65 0.50 6.94
C ALA A 57 -5.41 1.33 7.23
N GLU A 58 -4.36 1.19 6.44
CA GLU A 58 -3.07 1.85 6.68
C GLU A 58 -3.08 3.34 6.36
N SER A 59 -3.96 3.79 5.45
CA SER A 59 -4.23 5.21 5.27
C SER A 59 -4.97 5.78 6.48
N PHE A 60 -5.91 5.04 7.07
CA PHE A 60 -6.61 5.46 8.28
C PHE A 60 -5.67 5.51 9.50
N ILE A 61 -4.80 4.53 9.67
CA ILE A 61 -3.76 4.55 10.74
C ILE A 61 -2.84 5.78 10.60
N ASP A 62 -2.47 6.13 9.38
CA ASP A 62 -1.65 7.33 9.13
C ASP A 62 -2.43 8.64 9.38
N GLU A 63 -3.74 8.65 9.15
CA GLU A 63 -4.62 9.78 9.50
C GLU A 63 -4.74 9.96 11.00
N LEU A 64 -4.84 8.86 11.77
CA LEU A 64 -4.85 8.91 13.24
C LEU A 64 -3.51 9.45 13.77
N ALA A 65 -2.39 8.99 13.22
CA ALA A 65 -1.06 9.51 13.56
C ALA A 65 -0.97 11.02 13.31
N ALA A 66 -1.44 11.48 12.14
CA ALA A 66 -1.46 12.90 11.80
C ALA A 66 -2.38 13.72 12.72
N THR A 67 -3.56 13.20 13.06
CA THR A 67 -4.53 13.86 13.93
C THR A 67 -4.00 14.00 15.36
N THR A 68 -3.24 13.02 15.84
CA THR A 68 -2.60 13.04 17.16
C THR A 68 -1.24 13.70 17.15
N GLN A 69 -0.81 14.25 16.02
CA GLN A 69 0.51 14.88 15.85
C GLN A 69 1.66 13.93 16.25
N THR A 70 1.49 12.64 15.98
CA THR A 70 2.45 11.60 16.29
C THR A 70 3.14 11.15 15.00
N ASP A 71 4.45 10.92 15.07
CA ASP A 71 5.20 10.33 13.96
C ASP A 71 4.57 9.00 13.53
N PRO A 72 4.39 8.73 12.22
CA PRO A 72 3.70 7.54 11.75
C PRO A 72 4.35 6.21 12.14
N VAL A 73 5.68 6.17 12.27
CA VAL A 73 6.40 4.99 12.78
C VAL A 73 6.16 4.83 14.28
N ALA A 74 6.32 5.94 15.04
CA ALA A 74 6.10 5.94 16.47
C ALA A 74 4.66 5.55 16.82
N PHE A 75 3.66 6.08 16.09
CA PHE A 75 2.25 5.74 16.28
C PHE A 75 2.00 4.24 16.10
N ARG A 76 2.55 3.64 15.02
CA ARG A 76 2.42 2.20 14.78
C ARG A 76 3.09 1.38 15.88
N LEU A 77 4.29 1.75 16.30
CA LEU A 77 5.00 1.06 17.40
C LEU A 77 4.25 1.17 18.73
N GLN A 78 3.62 2.31 19.02
CA GLN A 78 2.84 2.51 20.23
C GLN A 78 1.60 1.62 20.30
N HIS A 79 0.97 1.36 19.15
CA HIS A 79 -0.27 0.59 19.06
C HIS A 79 -0.04 -0.83 18.55
N GLN A 80 1.18 -1.35 18.60
CA GLN A 80 1.49 -2.69 18.13
C GLN A 80 1.84 -3.62 19.29
N GLY A 81 1.06 -4.74 19.41
CA GLY A 81 1.29 -5.77 20.43
C GLY A 81 2.13 -6.96 19.96
N ASP A 82 2.29 -7.16 18.64
CA ASP A 82 3.05 -8.27 18.08
C ASP A 82 4.54 -7.93 17.96
N ALA A 83 5.38 -8.71 18.65
CA ALA A 83 6.84 -8.51 18.63
C ALA A 83 7.45 -8.67 17.24
N ARG A 84 6.88 -9.51 16.37
CA ARG A 84 7.33 -9.69 14.99
C ARG A 84 6.97 -8.44 14.13
N ALA A 85 5.77 -7.92 14.30
CA ALA A 85 5.35 -6.68 13.65
C ALA A 85 6.22 -5.50 14.09
N ILE A 86 6.53 -5.36 15.38
CA ILE A 86 7.47 -4.37 15.90
C ILE A 86 8.84 -4.53 15.24
N ALA A 87 9.34 -5.76 15.09
CA ALA A 87 10.63 -6.03 14.47
C ALA A 87 10.69 -5.60 13.00
N VAL A 88 9.66 -5.92 12.19
CA VAL A 88 9.64 -5.50 10.78
C VAL A 88 9.47 -3.99 10.61
N ILE A 89 8.69 -3.31 11.50
CA ILE A 89 8.57 -1.84 11.48
C ILE A 89 9.94 -1.20 11.75
N ARG A 90 10.64 -1.65 12.79
CA ARG A 90 11.96 -1.11 13.14
C ARG A 90 13.01 -1.38 12.07
N ALA A 91 13.05 -2.58 11.53
CA ALA A 91 14.00 -2.96 10.47
C ALA A 91 13.79 -2.14 9.19
N ALA A 92 12.53 -1.91 8.80
CA ALA A 92 12.22 -1.06 7.66
C ALA A 92 12.63 0.40 7.92
N ALA A 93 12.32 0.95 9.10
CA ALA A 93 12.64 2.32 9.49
C ALA A 93 14.16 2.57 9.52
N GLU A 94 14.92 1.65 10.09
CA GLU A 94 16.39 1.70 10.11
C GLU A 94 16.96 1.66 8.68
N LYS A 95 16.50 0.71 7.85
CA LYS A 95 16.98 0.55 6.47
C LYS A 95 16.63 1.74 5.58
N PHE A 96 15.46 2.33 5.81
CA PHE A 96 15.02 3.53 5.11
C PHE A 96 15.78 4.78 5.56
N GLY A 97 16.30 4.79 6.80
CA GLY A 97 16.80 5.99 7.45
C GLY A 97 15.64 6.94 7.79
N TRP A 98 14.58 6.40 8.41
CA TRP A 98 13.40 7.17 8.74
C TRP A 98 13.72 8.26 9.76
N GLU A 99 13.43 9.51 9.39
CA GLU A 99 13.49 10.63 10.31
C GLU A 99 12.09 10.95 10.84
N PRO A 100 11.90 11.01 12.18
CA PRO A 100 10.60 11.27 12.75
C PRO A 100 9.99 12.58 12.26
N ARG A 101 8.74 12.55 11.86
CA ARG A 101 7.98 13.76 11.52
C ARG A 101 7.65 14.53 12.79
N ARG A 102 7.98 15.80 12.80
CA ARG A 102 7.67 16.70 13.93
C ARG A 102 6.39 17.48 13.74
N GLU A 103 5.90 17.57 12.51
CA GLU A 103 4.72 18.36 12.15
C GLU A 103 3.91 17.66 11.05
N VAL A 104 2.60 17.90 11.06
CA VAL A 104 1.73 17.52 9.93
C VAL A 104 2.12 18.38 8.72
N PRO A 105 2.29 17.76 7.54
CA PRO A 105 2.68 18.52 6.35
C PRO A 105 1.69 19.64 6.04
N ALA A 106 2.19 20.84 5.88
CA ALA A 106 1.38 21.96 5.38
C ALA A 106 1.13 21.75 3.88
N ARG A 107 -0.08 22.07 3.41
CA ARG A 107 -0.39 22.05 1.98
C ARG A 107 0.55 22.98 1.22
N GLY A 108 1.03 22.53 0.05
CA GLY A 108 1.72 23.41 -0.90
C GLY A 108 3.23 23.53 -0.71
N ARG A 109 3.89 22.59 -0.07
CA ARG A 109 5.37 22.55 0.03
C ARG A 109 6.01 22.01 -1.25
N PHE A 110 5.93 22.79 -2.32
CA PHE A 110 6.59 22.47 -3.59
C PHE A 110 7.89 23.27 -3.72
N ASP A 111 8.89 22.65 -4.32
CA ASP A 111 10.15 23.34 -4.66
C ASP A 111 9.99 24.22 -5.91
N LYS A 112 11.12 24.81 -6.37
CA LYS A 112 11.14 25.68 -7.56
C LYS A 112 10.75 24.97 -8.86
N ASP A 113 10.83 23.63 -8.90
CA ASP A 113 10.50 22.80 -10.05
C ASP A 113 9.08 22.21 -9.93
N ASP A 114 8.27 22.73 -9.00
CA ASP A 114 6.93 22.26 -8.67
C ASP A 114 6.88 20.79 -8.20
N ILE A 115 7.96 20.30 -7.60
CA ILE A 115 8.10 18.97 -7.04
C ILE A 115 7.98 19.03 -5.50
N ALA A 116 7.15 18.18 -4.94
CA ALA A 116 7.12 17.90 -3.51
C ALA A 116 7.65 16.50 -3.26
N ARG A 117 8.44 16.32 -2.19
CA ARG A 117 8.93 15.03 -1.73
C ARG A 117 8.26 14.63 -0.44
N GLY A 118 7.96 13.34 -0.30
CA GLY A 118 7.38 12.82 0.92
C GLY A 118 7.69 11.36 1.13
N HIS A 119 7.58 10.95 2.39
CA HIS A 119 7.84 9.60 2.84
C HIS A 119 6.54 8.97 3.38
N GLY A 120 6.32 7.71 3.08
CA GLY A 120 5.16 6.99 3.58
C GLY A 120 5.51 5.56 3.93
N LEU A 121 4.73 4.99 4.82
CA LEU A 121 4.87 3.59 5.20
C LEU A 121 3.50 2.92 5.31
N ALA A 122 3.53 1.59 5.23
CA ALA A 122 2.39 0.75 5.56
C ALA A 122 2.88 -0.60 6.09
N LEU A 123 2.18 -1.12 7.09
CA LEU A 123 2.33 -2.48 7.61
C LEU A 123 1.33 -3.38 6.89
N ALA A 124 1.73 -4.60 6.59
CA ALA A 124 0.84 -5.62 6.06
C ALA A 124 1.06 -6.95 6.76
N GLN A 125 -0.05 -7.65 6.98
CA GLN A 125 -0.05 -9.04 7.43
C GLN A 125 -0.88 -9.88 6.46
N ARG A 126 -0.30 -10.99 6.01
CA ARG A 126 -1.00 -11.99 5.21
C ARG A 126 -0.75 -13.38 5.81
N SER A 127 -1.78 -13.96 6.43
CA SER A 127 -1.61 -15.10 7.32
C SER A 127 -0.52 -14.79 8.36
N ASP A 128 0.50 -15.61 8.47
CA ASP A 128 1.61 -15.44 9.42
C ASP A 128 2.83 -14.69 8.83
N THR A 129 2.70 -14.13 7.63
CA THR A 129 3.74 -13.31 7.02
C THR A 129 3.48 -11.83 7.30
N LEU A 130 4.51 -11.14 7.76
CA LEU A 130 4.51 -9.72 8.06
C LEU A 130 5.43 -8.97 7.09
N CYS A 131 4.99 -7.81 6.65
CA CYS A 131 5.77 -6.96 5.74
C CYS A 131 5.52 -5.49 6.05
N VAL A 132 6.57 -4.69 6.07
CA VAL A 132 6.48 -3.22 6.07
C VAL A 132 7.15 -2.70 4.80
N ALA A 133 6.45 -1.86 4.07
CA ALA A 133 7.01 -1.11 2.96
C ALA A 133 7.08 0.38 3.32
N MET A 134 8.24 0.99 3.12
CA MET A 134 8.48 2.42 3.21
C MET A 134 8.91 2.95 1.86
N VAL A 135 8.39 4.11 1.49
CA VAL A 135 8.64 4.72 0.17
C VAL A 135 8.92 6.21 0.29
N GLU A 136 9.83 6.68 -0.54
CA GLU A 136 9.99 8.09 -0.88
C GLU A 136 9.35 8.34 -2.24
N VAL A 137 8.52 9.38 -2.35
CA VAL A 137 7.90 9.78 -3.61
C VAL A 137 8.23 11.23 -3.96
N GLU A 138 8.29 11.49 -5.26
CA GLU A 138 8.22 12.83 -5.84
C GLU A 138 6.81 13.01 -6.43
N VAL A 139 6.19 14.15 -6.13
CA VAL A 139 4.89 14.55 -6.66
C VAL A 139 5.03 15.85 -7.42
N ASN A 140 4.74 15.84 -8.71
CA ASN A 140 4.76 17.05 -9.53
C ASN A 140 3.37 17.71 -9.52
N ARG A 141 3.27 18.95 -9.03
CA ARG A 141 2.01 19.68 -8.90
C ARG A 141 1.33 19.93 -10.24
N ASN A 142 2.09 20.27 -11.27
CA ASN A 142 1.55 20.70 -12.56
C ASN A 142 1.04 19.52 -13.38
N THR A 143 1.79 18.42 -13.38
CA THR A 143 1.43 17.22 -14.14
C THR A 143 0.59 16.21 -13.36
N GLY A 144 0.69 16.22 -12.03
CA GLY A 144 0.10 15.20 -11.17
C GLY A 144 0.87 13.87 -11.14
N VAL A 145 2.02 13.82 -11.80
CA VAL A 145 2.85 12.60 -11.82
C VAL A 145 3.40 12.33 -10.44
N VAL A 146 3.26 11.08 -9.99
CA VAL A 146 3.85 10.55 -8.77
C VAL A 146 4.95 9.56 -9.16
N ARG A 147 6.16 9.80 -8.70
CA ARG A 147 7.31 8.94 -8.94
C ARG A 147 7.83 8.37 -7.61
N PRO A 148 7.66 7.08 -7.35
CA PRO A 148 8.39 6.42 -6.26
C PRO A 148 9.89 6.40 -6.60
N VAL A 149 10.69 6.98 -5.70
CA VAL A 149 12.14 7.14 -5.90
C VAL A 149 12.88 5.94 -5.33
N ARG A 150 12.58 5.62 -4.07
CA ARG A 150 13.21 4.49 -3.39
C ARG A 150 12.25 3.81 -2.43
N TRP A 151 12.52 2.52 -2.20
CA TRP A 151 11.81 1.70 -1.23
C TRP A 151 12.77 1.09 -0.21
N ALA A 152 12.28 0.92 1.02
CA ALA A 152 12.84 -0.02 1.97
C ALA A 152 11.73 -0.96 2.44
N VAL A 153 11.97 -2.25 2.35
CA VAL A 153 10.99 -3.29 2.65
C VAL A 153 11.56 -4.27 3.66
N ALA A 154 10.92 -4.39 4.81
CA ALA A 154 11.23 -5.44 5.77
C ALA A 154 10.19 -6.55 5.70
N HIS A 155 10.63 -7.80 5.72
CA HIS A 155 9.78 -8.97 5.51
C HIS A 155 10.14 -10.10 6.48
N ASP A 156 9.13 -10.65 7.16
CA ASP A 156 9.21 -11.78 8.06
C ASP A 156 8.21 -12.86 7.64
N CYS A 157 8.68 -13.94 7.04
CA CYS A 157 7.86 -15.09 6.65
C CYS A 157 8.23 -16.37 7.45
N GLY A 158 8.74 -16.23 8.66
CA GLY A 158 9.23 -17.35 9.45
C GLY A 158 10.59 -17.86 8.94
N LEU A 159 10.73 -19.18 8.83
CA LEU A 159 11.94 -19.80 8.24
C LEU A 159 12.09 -19.40 6.77
N ILE A 160 13.25 -18.87 6.42
CA ILE A 160 13.59 -18.52 5.04
C ILE A 160 14.24 -19.72 4.36
N ILE A 161 13.58 -20.29 3.36
CA ILE A 161 14.07 -21.45 2.61
C ILE A 161 15.09 -21.05 1.54
N ASN A 162 14.80 -19.98 0.79
CA ASN A 162 15.69 -19.50 -0.26
C ASN A 162 15.81 -17.97 -0.19
N PRO A 163 16.85 -17.43 0.46
CA PRO A 163 17.01 -16.00 0.67
C PRO A 163 17.07 -15.20 -0.63
N HIS A 164 17.76 -15.71 -1.65
CA HIS A 164 17.89 -15.02 -2.93
C HIS A 164 16.55 -14.86 -3.65
N ASN A 165 15.81 -15.97 -3.79
CA ASN A 165 14.50 -15.93 -4.44
C ASN A 165 13.48 -15.14 -3.62
N LEU A 166 13.61 -15.10 -2.30
CA LEU A 166 12.74 -14.28 -1.45
C LEU A 166 12.92 -12.77 -1.78
N VAL A 167 14.16 -12.31 -1.89
CA VAL A 167 14.45 -10.91 -2.26
C VAL A 167 13.86 -10.59 -3.62
N LEU A 168 14.12 -11.40 -4.65
CA LEU A 168 13.57 -11.21 -5.99
C LEU A 168 12.03 -11.18 -6.00
N THR A 169 11.40 -12.03 -5.19
CA THR A 169 9.94 -12.05 -5.06
C THR A 169 9.40 -10.76 -4.44
N ILE A 170 10.09 -10.24 -3.42
CA ILE A 170 9.71 -8.97 -2.76
C ILE A 170 9.85 -7.82 -3.74
N GLU A 171 11.00 -7.69 -4.44
CA GLU A 171 11.23 -6.66 -5.45
C GLU A 171 10.18 -6.70 -6.57
N ALA A 172 9.88 -7.89 -7.11
CA ALA A 172 8.85 -8.07 -8.12
C ALA A 172 7.46 -7.64 -7.63
N ASN A 173 7.12 -7.94 -6.37
CA ASN A 173 5.86 -7.51 -5.77
C ASN A 173 5.77 -5.99 -5.62
N ILE A 174 6.84 -5.32 -5.21
CA ILE A 174 6.89 -3.87 -5.08
C ILE A 174 6.66 -3.22 -6.45
N ILE A 175 7.37 -3.67 -7.49
CA ILE A 175 7.24 -3.14 -8.86
C ILE A 175 5.82 -3.37 -9.39
N GLN A 176 5.30 -4.60 -9.30
CA GLN A 176 3.96 -4.93 -9.77
C GLN A 176 2.88 -4.13 -9.04
N ALA A 177 2.97 -4.03 -7.72
CA ALA A 177 1.98 -3.30 -6.94
C ALA A 177 2.09 -1.77 -7.12
N THR A 178 3.28 -1.25 -7.40
CA THR A 178 3.48 0.16 -7.82
C THR A 178 2.76 0.44 -9.14
N SER A 179 2.90 -0.46 -10.12
CA SER A 179 2.17 -0.37 -11.39
C SER A 179 0.65 -0.29 -11.15
N ARG A 180 0.11 -1.19 -10.35
CA ARG A 180 -1.31 -1.20 -9.98
C ARG A 180 -1.75 0.08 -9.25
N ALA A 181 -0.91 0.60 -8.36
CA ALA A 181 -1.24 1.78 -7.58
C ALA A 181 -1.25 3.07 -8.40
N LEU A 182 -0.45 3.14 -9.47
CA LEU A 182 -0.26 4.38 -10.24
C LEU A 182 -0.98 4.39 -11.60
N PHE A 183 -1.11 3.23 -12.26
CA PHE A 183 -1.49 3.18 -13.67
C PHE A 183 -2.71 2.30 -13.96
N GLU A 184 -2.79 1.11 -13.36
CA GLU A 184 -3.64 0.04 -13.84
C GLU A 184 -5.11 0.23 -13.45
N GLU A 185 -5.98 0.40 -14.43
CA GLU A 185 -7.43 0.46 -14.24
C GLU A 185 -8.15 -0.18 -15.43
N VAL A 186 -8.99 -1.17 -15.15
CA VAL A 186 -9.92 -1.69 -16.16
C VAL A 186 -11.03 -0.68 -16.37
N THR A 187 -11.11 -0.12 -17.58
CA THR A 187 -12.17 0.78 -17.98
C THR A 187 -13.20 0.08 -18.86
N TYR A 188 -14.44 0.52 -18.80
CA TYR A 188 -15.53 -0.10 -19.55
C TYR A 188 -16.67 0.90 -19.80
N ASN A 189 -17.47 0.62 -20.79
CA ASN A 189 -18.73 1.30 -21.07
C ASN A 189 -19.91 0.32 -20.94
N ARG A 190 -21.10 0.75 -21.34
CA ARG A 190 -22.30 -0.11 -21.27
C ARG A 190 -22.25 -1.37 -22.15
N LYS A 191 -21.33 -1.45 -23.11
CA LYS A 191 -21.27 -2.53 -24.09
C LYS A 191 -20.08 -3.48 -23.88
N SER A 192 -18.92 -2.94 -23.47
CA SER A 192 -17.66 -3.69 -23.44
C SER A 192 -16.62 -3.06 -22.53
N VAL A 193 -15.54 -3.82 -22.27
CA VAL A 193 -14.27 -3.29 -21.76
C VAL A 193 -13.68 -2.35 -22.80
N THR A 194 -13.15 -1.22 -22.37
CA THR A 194 -12.50 -0.22 -23.23
C THR A 194 -10.97 -0.19 -23.06
N SER A 195 -10.44 -0.75 -21.98
CA SER A 195 -9.01 -0.98 -21.80
C SER A 195 -8.61 -2.31 -22.46
N VAL A 196 -8.36 -2.29 -23.75
CA VAL A 196 -8.20 -3.50 -24.60
C VAL A 196 -6.78 -3.73 -25.11
N ASP A 197 -5.89 -2.80 -24.87
CA ASP A 197 -4.49 -2.83 -25.30
C ASP A 197 -3.57 -2.10 -24.32
N TRP A 198 -2.27 -2.13 -24.56
CA TRP A 198 -1.27 -1.51 -23.68
C TRP A 198 -1.34 0.03 -23.63
N LEU A 199 -2.00 0.68 -24.57
CA LEU A 199 -2.21 2.14 -24.54
C LEU A 199 -3.38 2.50 -23.62
N SER A 200 -4.43 1.71 -23.66
CA SER A 200 -5.64 1.90 -22.84
C SER A 200 -5.59 1.20 -21.47
N TYR A 201 -4.61 0.31 -21.26
CA TYR A 201 -4.27 -0.30 -19.98
C TYR A 201 -2.77 -0.18 -19.75
N PRO A 202 -2.28 1.02 -19.40
CA PRO A 202 -0.86 1.23 -19.19
C PRO A 202 -0.37 0.48 -17.95
N ILE A 203 0.84 -0.04 -18.04
CA ILE A 203 1.59 -0.61 -16.91
C ILE A 203 2.89 0.17 -16.73
N LEU A 204 3.50 0.04 -15.57
CA LEU A 204 4.81 0.61 -15.28
C LEU A 204 5.87 0.03 -16.22
N ASP A 205 6.63 0.88 -16.88
CA ASP A 205 7.75 0.48 -17.72
C ASP A 205 9.11 0.64 -17.00
N ILE A 206 10.19 0.20 -17.66
CA ILE A 206 11.53 0.18 -17.07
C ILE A 206 12.03 1.59 -16.69
N THR A 207 11.57 2.65 -17.38
CA THR A 207 12.01 4.03 -17.14
C THR A 207 11.32 4.64 -15.91
N GLN A 208 10.24 4.01 -15.45
CA GLN A 208 9.42 4.45 -14.32
C GLN A 208 9.68 3.65 -13.04
N THR A 209 10.59 2.66 -13.11
CA THR A 209 10.96 1.87 -11.94
C THR A 209 11.64 2.74 -10.88
N PRO A 210 11.49 2.41 -9.60
CA PRO A 210 12.24 3.07 -8.53
C PRO A 210 13.75 2.94 -8.76
N ASP A 211 14.51 3.96 -8.37
CA ASP A 211 15.98 3.94 -8.48
C ASP A 211 16.59 2.86 -7.57
N ARG A 212 15.89 2.52 -6.48
CA ARG A 212 16.38 1.55 -5.49
C ARG A 212 15.25 0.88 -4.73
N ILE A 213 15.39 -0.43 -4.50
CA ILE A 213 14.56 -1.22 -3.60
C ILE A 213 15.50 -1.94 -2.62
N ASP A 214 15.50 -1.51 -1.37
CA ASP A 214 16.25 -2.15 -0.30
C ASP A 214 15.38 -3.18 0.41
N VAL A 215 15.84 -4.41 0.52
CA VAL A 215 15.11 -5.50 1.18
C VAL A 215 15.84 -5.95 2.43
N VAL A 216 15.11 -6.04 3.55
CA VAL A 216 15.56 -6.65 4.81
C VAL A 216 14.69 -7.87 5.06
N THR A 217 15.30 -9.05 5.08
CA THR A 217 14.62 -10.30 5.41
C THR A 217 14.96 -10.73 6.83
N ILE A 218 13.92 -10.98 7.66
CA ILE A 218 14.09 -11.43 9.03
C ILE A 218 13.87 -12.95 9.04
N ASN A 219 14.95 -13.71 9.23
CA ASN A 219 14.88 -15.16 9.31
C ASN A 219 14.51 -15.63 10.72
N ARG A 220 13.52 -16.50 10.80
CA ARG A 220 13.05 -17.13 12.04
C ARG A 220 13.11 -18.66 11.94
N PRO A 221 14.27 -19.26 12.14
CA PRO A 221 14.44 -20.70 11.97
C PRO A 221 13.61 -21.54 12.96
N GLU A 222 13.16 -20.94 14.05
CA GLU A 222 12.28 -21.54 15.06
C GLU A 222 10.78 -21.55 14.64
N LEU A 223 10.41 -20.83 13.59
CA LEU A 223 9.04 -20.76 13.08
C LEU A 223 8.89 -21.52 11.76
N PRO A 224 7.71 -22.02 11.44
CA PRO A 224 7.46 -22.61 10.14
C PRO A 224 7.61 -21.56 9.03
N ALA A 225 8.04 -21.99 7.84
CA ALA A 225 8.04 -21.15 6.66
C ALA A 225 6.60 -20.81 6.25
N THR A 226 6.33 -19.54 5.98
CA THR A 226 5.02 -19.05 5.51
C THR A 226 5.10 -18.48 4.10
N GLY A 227 3.96 -18.18 3.48
CA GLY A 227 3.93 -17.76 2.08
C GLY A 227 4.46 -16.34 1.87
N ALA A 228 5.41 -16.17 0.97
CA ALA A 228 6.02 -14.89 0.62
C ALA A 228 5.58 -14.33 -0.76
N GLY A 229 4.77 -15.09 -1.51
CA GLY A 229 4.45 -14.77 -2.91
C GLY A 229 3.65 -13.47 -3.11
N GLU A 230 2.93 -12.99 -2.10
CA GLU A 230 1.95 -11.91 -2.23
C GLU A 230 2.09 -10.82 -1.16
N ALA A 231 2.60 -11.16 0.04
CA ALA A 231 2.52 -10.29 1.20
C ALA A 231 3.11 -8.90 0.99
N SER A 232 4.23 -8.79 0.27
CA SER A 232 4.89 -7.51 0.00
C SER A 232 4.21 -6.63 -1.06
N SER A 233 3.22 -7.15 -1.79
CA SER A 233 2.40 -6.32 -2.69
C SER A 233 1.31 -5.54 -1.93
N ARG A 234 0.91 -6.05 -0.76
CA ARG A 234 -0.22 -5.54 0.02
C ARG A 234 -0.03 -4.09 0.50
N PRO A 235 1.11 -3.68 1.08
CA PRO A 235 1.27 -2.36 1.68
C PRO A 235 1.54 -1.23 0.68
N VAL A 236 1.80 -1.55 -0.60
CA VAL A 236 2.37 -0.60 -1.57
C VAL A 236 1.46 0.60 -1.83
N ALA A 237 0.17 0.37 -2.11
CA ALA A 237 -0.75 1.47 -2.41
C ALA A 237 -0.93 2.41 -1.20
N ALA A 238 -1.01 1.85 0.02
CA ALA A 238 -1.11 2.63 1.24
C ALA A 238 0.17 3.45 1.50
N ALA A 239 1.34 2.83 1.35
CA ALA A 239 2.62 3.52 1.52
C ALA A 239 2.77 4.70 0.55
N ILE A 240 2.42 4.53 -0.73
CA ILE A 240 2.43 5.61 -1.74
C ILE A 240 1.44 6.71 -1.34
N ALA A 241 0.19 6.37 -0.96
CA ALA A 241 -0.80 7.36 -0.57
C ALA A 241 -0.37 8.18 0.65
N ASN A 242 0.24 7.52 1.65
CA ASN A 242 0.77 8.18 2.84
C ASN A 242 1.97 9.07 2.51
N ALA A 243 2.82 8.66 1.54
CA ALA A 243 3.91 9.49 1.05
C ALA A 243 3.42 10.72 0.26
N ILE A 244 2.37 10.57 -0.56
CA ILE A 244 1.73 11.71 -1.24
C ILE A 244 1.16 12.69 -0.22
N PHE A 245 0.53 12.21 0.85
CA PHE A 245 0.07 13.07 1.94
C PHE A 245 1.21 13.81 2.63
N ASP A 246 2.30 13.11 2.91
CA ASP A 246 3.48 13.73 3.50
C ASP A 246 4.08 14.81 2.60
N ALA A 247 4.13 14.56 1.29
CA ALA A 247 4.63 15.52 0.30
C ALA A 247 3.74 16.76 0.17
N THR A 248 2.41 16.59 0.19
CA THR A 248 1.47 17.60 -0.33
C THR A 248 0.42 18.08 0.68
N GLY A 249 0.26 17.39 1.81
CA GLY A 249 -0.85 17.60 2.75
C GLY A 249 -2.21 17.15 2.21
N THR A 250 -2.26 16.45 1.07
CA THR A 250 -3.50 16.03 0.41
C THR A 250 -3.70 14.53 0.51
N ARG A 251 -4.85 14.09 1.06
CA ARG A 251 -5.22 12.67 1.14
C ARG A 251 -5.93 12.19 -0.11
N LEU A 252 -5.37 11.17 -0.75
CA LEU A 252 -6.01 10.47 -1.86
C LEU A 252 -6.78 9.26 -1.33
N ARG A 253 -8.03 9.11 -1.80
CA ARG A 253 -8.92 8.03 -1.34
C ARG A 253 -9.32 7.06 -2.46
N ARG A 254 -8.74 7.23 -3.64
CA ARG A 254 -9.03 6.40 -4.81
C ARG A 254 -7.74 6.08 -5.55
N ALA A 255 -7.43 4.80 -5.69
CA ALA A 255 -6.41 4.28 -6.59
C ALA A 255 -7.06 3.86 -7.94
N PRO A 256 -6.29 3.78 -9.03
CA PRO A 256 -4.90 4.20 -9.15
C PRO A 256 -4.72 5.72 -9.01
N PHE A 257 -3.53 6.13 -8.56
CA PHE A 257 -3.18 7.55 -8.38
C PHE A 257 -2.69 8.12 -9.72
N THR A 258 -3.58 8.13 -10.70
CA THR A 258 -3.24 8.66 -12.03
C THR A 258 -2.94 10.16 -11.97
N PRO A 259 -2.13 10.68 -12.90
CA PRO A 259 -1.78 12.10 -12.95
C PRO A 259 -2.99 13.04 -12.87
N GLU A 260 -4.08 12.69 -13.54
CA GLU A 260 -5.32 13.49 -13.55
C GLU A 260 -5.97 13.52 -12.16
N ARG A 261 -6.01 12.36 -11.46
CA ARG A 261 -6.61 12.26 -10.12
C ARG A 261 -5.78 12.99 -9.09
N VAL A 262 -4.46 12.86 -9.17
CA VAL A 262 -3.54 13.57 -8.27
C VAL A 262 -3.66 15.07 -8.48
N ARG A 263 -3.57 15.55 -9.73
CA ARG A 263 -3.70 16.97 -10.04
C ARG A 263 -5.04 17.55 -9.58
N ALA A 264 -6.14 16.82 -9.81
CA ALA A 264 -7.47 17.26 -9.38
C ALA A 264 -7.60 17.35 -7.85
N ALA A 265 -6.87 16.53 -7.10
CA ALA A 265 -6.87 16.57 -5.64
C ALA A 265 -5.95 17.65 -5.07
N LEU A 266 -4.96 18.12 -5.83
CA LEU A 266 -4.01 19.17 -5.44
C LEU A 266 -4.56 20.59 -5.74
N ALA A 267 -5.54 20.70 -6.63
CA ALA A 267 -6.24 21.94 -6.95
C ALA A 267 -7.15 22.39 -5.80
#